data_aa1c8aacae3ae6135959a4c1105ce90a
#
_entry.id   aa1c8aacae3ae6135959a4c1105ce90a
#
_cell.length_a   1.000
_cell.length_b   1.000
_cell.length_c   1.000
_cell.angle_alpha   90.00
_cell.angle_beta   90.00
_cell.angle_gamma   90.00
#
_symmetry.space_group_name_H-M   'P 1'
#
loop_
_entity.id
_entity.type
_entity.pdbx_description
1 polymer ?
#
loop_
_entity_poly.entity_id
_entity_poly.type
_entity_poly.pdbx_seq_one_letter_code
_entity_poly.pdbx_strand_id
1 'polypeptide(L)'
;MTLVVGRRKGAKPWYLVTNEQVESAEDAWKVVLAYARRWRVEVLFRNLKSELAIQSLRVYRWEDRLKFLGLVTLAYGFLMQIMSTEKKQARDWLIAYACRRTGTHLREVELPFSRLRLALSRLWLAYPCWFVRRGRLNL
;
A
#
# COMPACT_ATOMS: atom_id res chain seq x y z
N MET A 1 4.28 20.14 -27.69
CA MET A 1 4.66 18.80 -27.19
C MET A 1 6.14 18.82 -26.88
N THR A 2 6.52 18.52 -25.65
CA THR A 2 7.92 18.62 -25.18
C THR A 2 8.42 17.23 -24.79
N LEU A 3 9.65 16.90 -25.18
CA LEU A 3 10.34 15.68 -24.80
C LEU A 3 11.24 15.96 -23.60
N VAL A 4 10.99 15.30 -22.48
CA VAL A 4 11.83 15.36 -21.29
C VAL A 4 12.64 14.07 -21.18
N VAL A 5 13.96 14.19 -21.08
CA VAL A 5 14.87 13.05 -20.93
C VAL A 5 15.42 13.03 -19.51
N GLY A 6 14.98 12.08 -18.72
CA GLY A 6 15.46 11.86 -17.35
C GLY A 6 16.53 10.77 -17.32
N ARG A 7 17.73 11.07 -16.80
CA ARG A 7 18.81 10.09 -16.69
C ARG A 7 19.28 9.96 -15.24
N ARG A 8 19.25 8.74 -14.73
CA ARG A 8 19.86 8.39 -13.44
C ARG A 8 21.19 7.68 -13.70
N LYS A 9 22.23 7.98 -12.91
CA LYS A 9 23.53 7.31 -13.01
C LYS A 9 23.36 5.79 -12.88
N GLY A 10 23.84 5.03 -13.86
CA GLY A 10 23.76 3.56 -13.89
C GLY A 10 22.40 2.98 -14.33
N ALA A 11 21.43 3.79 -14.73
CA ALA A 11 20.13 3.33 -15.22
C ALA A 11 19.88 3.79 -16.67
N LYS A 12 18.94 3.09 -17.35
CA LYS A 12 18.48 3.51 -18.68
C LYS A 12 17.74 4.85 -18.57
N PRO A 13 17.91 5.75 -19.55
CA PRO A 13 17.21 7.02 -19.57
C PRO A 13 15.71 6.81 -19.77
N TRP A 14 14.92 7.71 -19.18
CA TRP A 14 13.49 7.81 -19.44
C TRP A 14 13.24 8.87 -20.48
N TYR A 15 12.41 8.57 -21.45
CA TYR A 15 11.95 9.48 -22.49
C TYR A 15 10.47 9.75 -22.24
N LEU A 16 10.14 10.94 -21.75
CA LEU A 16 8.80 11.32 -21.36
C LEU A 16 8.31 12.43 -22.29
N VAL A 17 7.15 12.21 -22.90
CA VAL A 17 6.49 13.21 -23.74
C VAL A 17 5.38 13.87 -22.94
N THR A 18 5.36 15.17 -22.88
CA THR A 18 4.35 15.98 -22.22
C THR A 18 3.79 17.07 -23.13
N ASN A 19 2.57 17.47 -22.91
CA ASN A 19 1.94 18.66 -23.51
C ASN A 19 2.13 19.92 -22.64
N GLU A 20 2.71 19.79 -21.46
CA GLU A 20 3.03 20.92 -20.61
C GLU A 20 4.21 21.71 -21.17
N GLN A 21 4.24 23.01 -20.90
CA GLN A 21 5.36 23.87 -21.20
C GLN A 21 6.48 23.57 -20.20
N VAL A 22 7.66 23.24 -20.72
CA VAL A 22 8.85 22.93 -19.92
C VAL A 22 9.91 23.92 -20.32
N GLU A 23 10.11 24.95 -19.51
CA GLU A 23 11.05 26.03 -19.79
C GLU A 23 12.30 25.94 -18.87
N SER A 24 12.17 25.23 -17.77
CA SER A 24 13.23 25.07 -16.78
C SER A 24 13.53 23.62 -16.44
N ALA A 25 14.71 23.37 -15.86
CA ALA A 25 15.04 22.06 -15.30
C ALA A 25 14.09 21.64 -14.18
N GLU A 26 13.53 22.61 -13.45
CA GLU A 26 12.56 22.37 -12.39
C GLU A 26 11.23 21.85 -12.95
N ASP A 27 10.76 22.38 -14.07
CA ASP A 27 9.57 21.89 -14.75
C ASP A 27 9.78 20.49 -15.32
N ALA A 28 10.97 20.24 -15.90
CA ALA A 28 11.34 18.89 -16.34
C ALA A 28 11.30 17.89 -15.18
N TRP A 29 11.77 18.27 -13.98
CA TRP A 29 11.69 17.43 -12.79
C TRP A 29 10.26 17.18 -12.33
N LYS A 30 9.35 18.16 -12.44
CA LYS A 30 7.92 17.95 -12.15
C LYS A 30 7.33 16.85 -13.02
N VAL A 31 7.64 16.85 -14.32
CA VAL A 31 7.20 15.80 -15.27
C VAL A 31 7.76 14.43 -14.87
N VAL A 32 9.06 14.35 -14.56
CA VAL A 32 9.70 13.10 -14.12
C VAL A 32 9.07 12.57 -12.83
N LEU A 33 8.81 13.44 -11.85
CA LEU A 33 8.19 13.06 -10.59
C LEU A 33 6.73 12.66 -10.76
N ALA A 34 5.98 13.33 -11.64
CA ALA A 34 4.61 12.94 -11.98
C ALA A 34 4.57 11.54 -12.59
N TYR A 35 5.47 11.26 -13.52
CA TYR A 35 5.59 9.91 -14.09
C TYR A 35 6.00 8.87 -13.06
N ALA A 36 6.97 9.17 -12.19
CA ALA A 36 7.39 8.27 -11.12
C ALA A 36 6.24 7.91 -10.15
N ARG A 37 5.31 8.86 -9.92
CA ARG A 37 4.11 8.61 -9.10
C ARG A 37 3.16 7.57 -9.71
N ARG A 38 3.18 7.37 -11.03
CA ARG A 38 2.38 6.35 -11.72
C ARG A 38 2.66 4.94 -11.19
N TRP A 39 3.89 4.64 -10.81
CA TRP A 39 4.25 3.36 -10.20
C TRP A 39 3.48 3.06 -8.91
N ARG A 40 3.06 4.08 -8.18
CA ARG A 40 2.25 3.88 -6.96
C ARG A 40 0.89 3.26 -7.29
N VAL A 41 0.33 3.57 -8.43
CA VAL A 41 -0.94 2.98 -8.90
C VAL A 41 -0.75 1.49 -9.23
N GLU A 42 0.34 1.13 -9.87
CA GLU A 42 0.67 -0.27 -10.16
C GLU A 42 0.92 -1.08 -8.87
N VAL A 43 1.64 -0.49 -7.91
CA VAL A 43 1.82 -1.10 -6.58
C VAL A 43 0.49 -1.25 -5.85
N LEU A 44 -0.40 -0.26 -5.91
CA LEU A 44 -1.75 -0.33 -5.37
C LEU A 44 -2.51 -1.51 -5.97
N PHE A 45 -2.61 -1.60 -7.29
CA PHE A 45 -3.30 -2.71 -7.95
C PHE A 45 -2.69 -4.07 -7.63
N ARG A 46 -1.37 -4.16 -7.57
CA ARG A 46 -0.68 -5.38 -7.16
C ARG A 46 -1.07 -5.78 -5.73
N ASN A 47 -1.04 -4.85 -4.78
CA ASN A 47 -1.41 -5.12 -3.40
C ASN A 47 -2.89 -5.49 -3.25
N LEU A 48 -3.79 -4.83 -3.98
CA LEU A 48 -5.21 -5.17 -4.00
C LEU A 48 -5.45 -6.60 -4.52
N LYS A 49 -4.73 -7.00 -5.58
CA LYS A 49 -4.89 -8.32 -6.20
C LYS A 49 -4.24 -9.44 -5.38
N SER A 50 -2.97 -9.26 -4.99
CA SER A 50 -2.18 -10.32 -4.35
C SER A 50 -2.35 -10.38 -2.85
N GLU A 51 -2.38 -9.24 -2.17
CA GLU A 51 -2.40 -9.20 -0.71
C GLU A 51 -3.82 -9.13 -0.13
N LEU A 52 -4.72 -8.38 -0.75
CA LEU A 52 -6.10 -8.25 -0.30
C LEU A 52 -7.05 -9.17 -1.07
N ALA A 53 -6.52 -9.96 -2.00
CA ALA A 53 -7.23 -11.01 -2.72
C ALA A 53 -8.57 -10.55 -3.34
N ILE A 54 -8.63 -9.31 -3.86
CA ILE A 54 -9.86 -8.72 -4.40
C ILE A 54 -10.50 -9.57 -5.50
N GLN A 55 -9.73 -10.40 -6.18
CA GLN A 55 -10.19 -11.29 -7.24
C GLN A 55 -10.70 -12.65 -6.73
N SER A 56 -10.44 -13.01 -5.48
CA SER A 56 -10.82 -14.31 -4.92
C SER A 56 -12.31 -14.40 -4.57
N LEU A 57 -12.93 -13.27 -4.29
CA LEU A 57 -14.35 -13.20 -3.94
C LEU A 57 -15.20 -13.09 -5.22
N ARG A 58 -15.98 -14.13 -5.48
CA ARG A 58 -16.95 -14.16 -6.58
C ARG A 58 -18.26 -13.51 -6.13
N VAL A 59 -18.33 -12.19 -6.27
CA VAL A 59 -19.53 -11.42 -5.98
C VAL A 59 -20.28 -11.16 -7.28
N TYR A 60 -21.53 -11.57 -7.38
CA TYR A 60 -22.33 -11.51 -8.63
C TYR A 60 -23.08 -10.19 -8.77
N ARG A 61 -23.64 -9.67 -7.69
CA ARG A 61 -24.42 -8.43 -7.71
C ARG A 61 -23.50 -7.21 -7.80
N TRP A 62 -23.85 -6.25 -8.63
CA TRP A 62 -23.10 -5.02 -8.82
C TRP A 62 -22.94 -4.21 -7.53
N GLU A 63 -24.04 -4.04 -6.80
CA GLU A 63 -24.05 -3.31 -5.53
C GLU A 63 -23.11 -3.92 -4.48
N ASP A 64 -23.06 -5.25 -4.40
CA ASP A 64 -22.20 -5.96 -3.47
C ASP A 64 -20.74 -5.85 -3.90
N ARG A 65 -20.46 -5.79 -5.20
CA ARG A 65 -19.10 -5.49 -5.72
C ARG A 65 -18.63 -4.10 -5.30
N LEU A 66 -19.51 -3.09 -5.38
CA LEU A 66 -19.18 -1.73 -4.96
C LEU A 66 -18.93 -1.65 -3.45
N LYS A 67 -19.76 -2.29 -2.64
CA LYS A 67 -19.58 -2.37 -1.17
C LYS A 67 -18.26 -3.06 -0.85
N PHE A 68 -17.98 -4.19 -1.51
CA PHE A 68 -16.74 -4.92 -1.32
C PHE A 68 -15.50 -4.10 -1.73
N LEU A 69 -15.56 -3.42 -2.87
CA LEU A 69 -14.49 -2.51 -3.31
C LEU A 69 -14.26 -1.40 -2.29
N GLY A 70 -15.33 -0.83 -1.74
CA GLY A 70 -15.27 0.16 -0.66
C GLY A 70 -14.56 -0.38 0.59
N LEU A 71 -14.93 -1.57 1.06
CA LEU A 71 -14.30 -2.22 2.21
C LEU A 71 -12.82 -2.50 1.98
N VAL A 72 -12.46 -3.02 0.81
CA VAL A 72 -11.06 -3.30 0.47
C VAL A 72 -10.24 -2.01 0.37
N THR A 73 -10.82 -0.94 -0.17
CA THR A 73 -10.18 0.37 -0.24
C THR A 73 -9.92 0.95 1.16
N LEU A 74 -10.89 0.84 2.06
CA LEU A 74 -10.73 1.25 3.46
C LEU A 74 -9.66 0.42 4.17
N ALA A 75 -9.65 -0.89 3.99
CA ALA A 75 -8.63 -1.78 4.54
C ALA A 75 -7.23 -1.43 4.02
N TYR A 76 -7.11 -1.15 2.73
CA TYR A 76 -5.85 -0.69 2.14
C TYR A 76 -5.41 0.65 2.72
N GLY A 77 -6.30 1.64 2.81
CA GLY A 77 -6.01 2.95 3.40
C GLY A 77 -5.54 2.82 4.86
N PHE A 78 -6.20 1.98 5.65
CA PHE A 78 -5.80 1.69 7.02
C PHE A 78 -4.39 1.09 7.11
N LEU A 79 -4.07 0.10 6.27
CA LEU A 79 -2.74 -0.50 6.20
C LEU A 79 -1.68 0.54 5.79
N MET A 80 -1.98 1.39 4.82
CA MET A 80 -1.08 2.47 4.40
C MET A 80 -0.86 3.50 5.51
N GLN A 81 -1.89 3.80 6.30
CA GLN A 81 -1.76 4.70 7.45
C GLN A 81 -0.84 4.11 8.54
N ILE A 82 -0.95 2.80 8.82
CA ILE A 82 -0.03 2.13 9.76
C ILE A 82 1.41 2.12 9.20
N MET A 83 1.57 2.04 7.88
CA MET A 83 2.90 2.10 7.25
C MET A 83 3.52 3.50 7.26
N SER A 84 2.79 4.54 7.61
CA SER A 84 3.32 5.90 7.70
C SER A 84 4.38 6.03 8.79
N THR A 85 5.24 7.03 8.66
CA THR A 85 6.30 7.34 9.63
C THR A 85 5.75 7.68 11.02
N GLU A 86 4.57 8.28 11.08
CA GLU A 86 3.90 8.64 12.34
C GLU A 86 3.51 7.43 13.19
N LYS A 87 3.24 6.29 12.55
CA LYS A 87 2.82 5.05 13.21
C LYS A 87 3.94 4.02 13.34
N LYS A 88 5.21 4.44 13.15
CA LYS A 88 6.37 3.54 13.17
C LYS A 88 6.40 2.65 14.42
N GLN A 89 6.20 3.22 15.61
CA GLN A 89 6.25 2.48 16.87
C GLN A 89 5.17 1.38 16.95
N ALA A 90 3.93 1.70 16.60
CA ALA A 90 2.82 0.73 16.59
C ALA A 90 3.04 -0.38 15.56
N ARG A 91 3.54 -0.02 14.39
CA ARG A 91 3.89 -0.96 13.34
C ARG A 91 4.99 -1.92 13.78
N ASP A 92 6.09 -1.40 14.32
CA ASP A 92 7.24 -2.19 14.72
C ASP A 92 6.88 -3.13 15.87
N TRP A 93 6.07 -2.67 16.83
CA TRP A 93 5.49 -3.50 17.87
C TRP A 93 4.62 -4.63 17.30
N LEU A 94 3.71 -4.31 16.40
CA LEU A 94 2.79 -5.28 15.78
C LEU A 94 3.56 -6.39 15.06
N ILE A 95 4.62 -6.02 14.34
CA ILE A 95 5.45 -6.97 13.61
C ILE A 95 6.29 -7.81 14.56
N ALA A 96 6.86 -7.22 15.60
CA ALA A 96 7.62 -7.94 16.60
C ALA A 96 6.75 -8.97 17.34
N TYR A 97 5.50 -8.61 17.62
CA TYR A 97 4.54 -9.46 18.33
C TYR A 97 3.98 -10.59 17.46
N ALA A 98 3.52 -10.26 16.26
CA ALA A 98 2.73 -11.17 15.43
C ALA A 98 3.53 -11.89 14.32
N CYS A 99 4.70 -11.40 13.94
CA CYS A 99 5.56 -12.03 12.94
C CYS A 99 6.75 -12.72 13.61
N ARG A 100 6.89 -14.03 13.41
CA ARG A 100 8.12 -14.73 13.81
C ARG A 100 9.31 -14.13 13.05
N ARG A 101 10.38 -13.82 13.78
CA ARG A 101 11.64 -13.40 13.18
C ARG A 101 12.21 -14.56 12.35
N THR A 102 12.32 -14.39 11.07
CA THR A 102 13.06 -15.28 10.19
C THR A 102 14.38 -14.60 9.85
N GLY A 103 15.48 -15.07 10.48
CA GLY A 103 16.85 -14.62 10.20
C GLY A 103 17.45 -13.69 11.24
N THR A 104 18.78 -13.78 11.36
CA THR A 104 19.62 -13.07 12.35
C THR A 104 19.94 -11.63 11.96
N HIS A 105 19.67 -11.20 10.75
CA HIS A 105 19.97 -9.85 10.28
C HIS A 105 18.68 -9.01 10.16
N LEU A 106 18.44 -8.19 11.18
CA LEU A 106 17.56 -7.03 11.11
C LEU A 106 18.28 -5.94 10.28
N ARG A 107 18.40 -6.13 8.98
CA ARG A 107 18.63 -5.00 8.10
C ARG A 107 17.39 -4.13 8.14
N GLU A 108 17.56 -2.81 8.10
CA GLU A 108 16.51 -1.81 7.86
C GLU A 108 15.92 -2.02 6.46
N VAL A 109 15.28 -3.14 6.26
CA VAL A 109 14.53 -3.43 5.05
C VAL A 109 13.19 -2.75 5.25
N GLU A 110 12.86 -1.86 4.33
CA GLU A 110 11.52 -1.29 4.19
C GLU A 110 10.48 -2.41 4.33
N LEU A 111 9.67 -2.33 5.36
CA LEU A 111 8.75 -3.42 5.72
C LEU A 111 7.76 -3.66 4.60
N PRO A 112 7.75 -4.83 3.98
CA PRO A 112 6.82 -5.12 2.91
C PRO A 112 5.39 -5.11 3.44
N PHE A 113 4.47 -4.54 2.68
CA PHE A 113 3.03 -4.49 2.94
C PHE A 113 2.46 -5.86 3.35
N SER A 114 2.95 -6.93 2.73
CA SER A 114 2.57 -8.32 3.03
C SER A 114 2.81 -8.72 4.49
N ARG A 115 3.93 -8.30 5.07
CA ARG A 115 4.24 -8.62 6.48
C ARG A 115 3.29 -7.91 7.44
N LEU A 116 2.97 -6.65 7.18
CA LEU A 116 2.02 -5.91 8.00
C LEU A 116 0.62 -6.55 7.94
N ARG A 117 0.16 -6.89 6.74
CA ARG A 117 -1.12 -7.61 6.55
C ARG A 117 -1.14 -8.93 7.33
N LEU A 118 -0.06 -9.71 7.22
CA LEU A 118 0.04 -10.99 7.93
C LEU A 118 0.04 -10.79 9.45
N ALA A 119 0.75 -9.79 9.96
CA ALA A 119 0.78 -9.47 11.39
C ALA A 119 -0.62 -9.10 11.90
N LEU A 120 -1.36 -8.27 11.19
CA LEU A 120 -2.73 -7.92 11.53
C LEU A 120 -3.67 -9.12 11.47
N SER A 121 -3.56 -9.97 10.45
CA SER A 121 -4.37 -11.19 10.35
C SER A 121 -4.12 -12.13 11.54
N ARG A 122 -2.88 -12.30 11.95
CA ARG A 122 -2.53 -13.13 13.12
C ARG A 122 -3.04 -12.54 14.42
N LEU A 123 -2.89 -11.22 14.60
CA LEU A 123 -3.44 -10.53 15.76
C LEU A 123 -4.95 -10.71 15.85
N TRP A 124 -5.65 -10.54 14.72
CA TRP A 124 -7.09 -10.72 14.63
C TRP A 124 -7.54 -12.14 14.98
N LEU A 125 -6.84 -13.15 14.46
CA LEU A 125 -7.13 -14.55 14.75
C LEU A 125 -6.81 -14.95 16.18
N ALA A 126 -5.78 -14.33 16.78
CA ALA A 126 -5.41 -14.59 18.18
C ALA A 126 -6.42 -13.99 19.18
N TYR A 127 -7.14 -12.92 18.80
CA TYR A 127 -8.07 -12.21 19.68
C TYR A 127 -9.47 -12.04 19.05
N PRO A 128 -10.13 -13.12 18.66
CA PRO A 128 -11.43 -13.02 18.00
C PRO A 128 -12.52 -12.44 18.91
N CYS A 129 -12.36 -12.53 20.24
CA CYS A 129 -13.37 -12.11 21.23
C CYS A 129 -13.42 -10.60 21.47
N TRP A 130 -12.46 -9.82 21.02
CA TRP A 130 -12.43 -8.37 21.27
C TRP A 130 -13.58 -7.62 20.59
N PHE A 131 -14.06 -8.12 19.46
CA PHE A 131 -15.16 -7.51 18.71
C PHE A 131 -16.54 -7.96 19.17
N VAL A 132 -16.67 -9.16 19.73
CA VAL A 132 -17.97 -9.71 20.15
C VAL A 132 -18.43 -9.13 21.47
N ARG A 133 -17.51 -8.71 22.36
CA ARG A 133 -17.88 -8.21 23.70
C ARG A 133 -18.46 -6.78 23.73
N ARG A 134 -18.24 -5.96 22.71
CA ARG A 134 -18.81 -4.59 22.63
C ARG A 134 -20.18 -4.51 21.96
N GLY A 135 -20.68 -5.58 21.40
CA GLY A 135 -21.96 -5.64 20.69
C GLY A 135 -23.19 -6.01 21.53
N ARG A 136 -23.07 -6.23 22.86
CA ARG A 136 -24.24 -6.24 23.74
C ARG A 136 -24.52 -4.82 24.21
N LEU A 137 -24.97 -3.98 23.31
CA LEU A 137 -25.79 -2.83 23.66
C LEU A 137 -27.11 -3.40 24.16
N ASN A 138 -27.39 -3.19 25.45
CA ASN A 138 -28.70 -3.40 26.03
C ASN A 138 -29.71 -2.60 25.19
N LEU A 139 -30.61 -3.30 24.50
CA LEU A 139 -31.91 -2.81 24.06
C LEU A 139 -32.89 -3.00 25.22
#